data_a3986106b8c6d28d14034ec88dbfac0b
#
_entry.id   a3986106b8c6d28d14034ec88dbfac0b
#
_cell.length_a   1.000
_cell.length_b   1.000
_cell.length_c   1.000
_cell.angle_alpha   90.00
_cell.angle_beta   90.00
_cell.angle_gamma   90.00
#
_symmetry.space_group_name_H-M   'P 1'
#
loop_
_entity.id
_entity.type
_entity.pdbx_description
1 polymer ?
#
loop_
_entity_poly.entity_id
_entity_poly.type
_entity_poly.pdbx_seq_one_letter_code
_entity_poly.pdbx_strand_id
1 'polypeptide(L)'
;MSDTSLTIIGAGAVGLAIAARMAERFPDLILLERREHHGTETSSRNSEVIHAGMYYTPGSLKASLCVAGNRLLYEYCAKHDVPHNRLTKIIVAMLTEEVAHLERILATGRQNGVELEMITGERSRELEPHVPAIAALFSPNTGVLSAHGLMDALLLEARSTGATFQSSATVVGLEKTDRDYRISIDTPGGVESFTSERVINAAGLECDTVAGLVGG
;
A
#
# COMPACT_ATOMS: atom_id res chain seq x y z
N MET A 1 17.34 -18.36 22.82
CA MET A 1 16.89 -17.05 22.30
C MET A 1 16.77 -17.22 20.80
N SER A 2 15.77 -16.64 20.21
CA SER A 2 15.62 -16.63 18.74
C SER A 2 16.65 -15.68 18.13
N ASP A 3 17.02 -15.90 16.87
CA ASP A 3 18.02 -15.09 16.16
C ASP A 3 17.51 -13.67 15.87
N THR A 4 16.19 -13.50 15.74
CA THR A 4 15.51 -12.21 15.57
C THR A 4 14.16 -12.18 16.29
N SER A 5 13.72 -10.99 16.67
CA SER A 5 12.42 -10.78 17.32
C SER A 5 11.25 -10.64 16.31
N LEU A 6 11.53 -10.25 15.07
CA LEU A 6 10.51 -10.09 14.03
C LEU A 6 11.09 -10.33 12.63
N THR A 7 10.42 -11.17 11.85
CA THR A 7 10.66 -11.32 10.43
C THR A 7 9.44 -10.90 9.62
N ILE A 8 9.64 -10.10 8.58
CA ILE A 8 8.60 -9.72 7.62
C ILE A 8 8.95 -10.37 6.28
N ILE A 9 7.98 -11.09 5.68
CA ILE A 9 8.15 -11.76 4.40
C ILE A 9 7.45 -10.96 3.30
N GLY A 10 8.23 -10.44 2.36
CA GLY A 10 7.79 -9.62 1.23
C GLY A 10 8.06 -8.13 1.43
N ALA A 11 8.87 -7.55 0.54
CA ALA A 11 9.24 -6.13 0.53
C ALA A 11 8.48 -5.34 -0.55
N GLY A 12 7.18 -5.60 -0.69
CA GLY A 12 6.23 -4.71 -1.36
C GLY A 12 5.86 -3.52 -0.47
N ALA A 13 5.02 -2.61 -0.98
CA ALA A 13 4.60 -1.39 -0.25
C ALA A 13 4.06 -1.69 1.16
N VAL A 14 3.30 -2.78 1.34
CA VAL A 14 2.75 -3.16 2.65
C VAL A 14 3.84 -3.64 3.60
N GLY A 15 4.71 -4.57 3.17
CA GLY A 15 5.79 -5.07 4.01
C GLY A 15 6.79 -3.98 4.40
N LEU A 16 7.11 -3.09 3.47
CA LEU A 16 7.98 -1.93 3.71
C LEU A 16 7.36 -0.95 4.71
N ALA A 17 6.06 -0.65 4.58
CA ALA A 17 5.37 0.23 5.54
C ALA A 17 5.31 -0.38 6.95
N ILE A 18 5.12 -1.70 7.05
CA ILE A 18 5.18 -2.40 8.32
C ILE A 18 6.60 -2.36 8.88
N ALA A 19 7.64 -2.62 8.06
CA ALA A 19 9.03 -2.59 8.48
C ALA A 19 9.43 -1.20 9.01
N ALA A 20 9.13 -0.12 8.27
CA ALA A 20 9.39 1.25 8.69
C ALA A 20 8.74 1.57 10.05
N ARG A 21 7.51 1.11 10.27
CA ARG A 21 6.80 1.36 11.52
C ARG A 21 7.26 0.51 12.69
N MET A 22 7.72 -0.72 12.42
CA MET A 22 8.05 -1.69 13.46
C MET A 22 9.53 -1.68 13.86
N ALA A 23 10.43 -1.15 13.03
CA ALA A 23 11.88 -1.18 13.28
C ALA A 23 12.29 -0.50 14.59
N GLU A 24 11.62 0.59 15.00
CA GLU A 24 11.87 1.21 16.31
C GLU A 24 11.62 0.27 17.49
N ARG A 25 10.61 -0.59 17.36
CA ARG A 25 10.22 -1.53 18.42
C ARG A 25 11.00 -2.84 18.34
N PHE A 26 11.45 -3.20 17.15
CA PHE A 26 12.18 -4.44 16.86
C PHE A 26 13.44 -4.10 16.04
N PRO A 27 14.50 -3.61 16.71
CA PRO A 27 15.72 -3.14 16.01
C PRO A 27 16.51 -4.26 15.32
N ASP A 28 16.23 -5.52 15.64
CA ASP A 28 16.75 -6.73 15.01
C ASP A 28 15.81 -7.31 13.93
N LEU A 29 14.83 -6.52 13.47
CA LEU A 29 13.88 -6.90 12.43
C LEU A 29 14.59 -7.28 11.13
N ILE A 30 14.18 -8.41 10.54
CA ILE A 30 14.61 -8.86 9.22
C ILE A 30 13.44 -8.74 8.24
N LEU A 31 13.65 -8.02 7.13
CA LEU A 31 12.74 -7.92 6.00
C LEU A 31 13.30 -8.76 4.85
N LEU A 32 12.56 -9.81 4.47
CA LEU A 32 12.94 -10.73 3.39
C LEU A 32 12.24 -10.36 2.07
N GLU A 33 12.97 -10.42 0.97
CA GLU A 33 12.45 -10.26 -0.39
C GLU A 33 13.04 -11.32 -1.31
N ARG A 34 12.18 -12.02 -2.06
CA ARG A 34 12.62 -13.07 -3.01
C ARG A 34 13.34 -12.51 -4.24
N ARG A 35 13.00 -11.29 -4.64
CA ARG A 35 13.64 -10.63 -5.78
C ARG A 35 14.91 -9.91 -5.38
N GLU A 36 15.70 -9.56 -6.37
CA GLU A 36 16.91 -8.74 -6.17
C GLU A 36 16.59 -7.34 -5.63
N HIS A 37 15.43 -6.79 -6.04
CA HIS A 37 14.98 -5.47 -5.64
C HIS A 37 13.60 -5.53 -4.99
N HIS A 38 13.36 -4.65 -4.00
CA HIS A 38 12.06 -4.46 -3.37
C HIS A 38 11.01 -3.91 -4.35
N GLY A 39 9.75 -4.16 -4.09
CA GLY A 39 8.62 -3.54 -4.77
C GLY A 39 8.41 -3.91 -6.24
N THR A 40 9.14 -4.86 -6.78
CA THR A 40 9.16 -5.17 -8.23
C THR A 40 7.95 -5.97 -8.74
N GLU A 41 7.09 -6.45 -7.85
CA GLU A 41 5.90 -7.21 -8.22
C GLU A 41 4.62 -6.32 -8.22
N THR A 42 3.56 -6.69 -7.52
CA THR A 42 2.27 -5.96 -7.51
C THR A 42 2.42 -4.48 -7.19
N SER A 43 3.35 -4.12 -6.29
CA SER A 43 3.55 -2.73 -5.85
C SER A 43 4.13 -1.81 -6.93
N SER A 44 4.72 -2.35 -8.00
CA SER A 44 5.15 -1.59 -9.20
C SER A 44 4.13 -1.64 -10.35
N ARG A 45 2.99 -2.34 -10.18
CA ARG A 45 1.97 -2.56 -11.22
C ARG A 45 0.67 -1.86 -10.85
N ASN A 46 0.72 -0.55 -10.68
CA ASN A 46 -0.42 0.27 -10.28
C ASN A 46 -0.42 1.61 -11.03
N SER A 47 -1.46 2.40 -10.86
CA SER A 47 -1.62 3.71 -11.50
C SER A 47 -1.11 4.88 -10.64
N GLU A 48 -0.46 4.59 -9.51
CA GLU A 48 0.12 5.57 -8.59
C GLU A 48 -0.88 6.58 -8.00
N VAL A 49 -2.18 6.26 -8.07
CA VAL A 49 -3.25 7.15 -7.61
C VAL A 49 -3.39 7.10 -6.10
N ILE A 50 -3.36 8.27 -5.47
CA ILE A 50 -3.78 8.47 -4.08
C ILE A 50 -5.31 8.57 -4.08
N HIS A 51 -5.99 7.46 -3.79
CA HIS A 51 -7.45 7.39 -3.78
C HIS A 51 -8.06 8.15 -2.61
N ALA A 52 -9.20 8.82 -2.83
CA ALA A 52 -9.93 9.55 -1.78
C ALA A 52 -10.90 8.66 -0.97
N GLY A 53 -11.30 7.49 -1.47
CA GLY A 53 -12.17 6.55 -0.73
C GLY A 53 -13.67 6.63 -1.07
N MET A 54 -14.04 7.33 -2.13
CA MET A 54 -15.44 7.63 -2.47
C MET A 54 -16.29 6.44 -2.93
N TYR A 55 -15.67 5.35 -3.40
CA TYR A 55 -16.38 4.21 -4.01
C TYR A 55 -16.68 3.06 -3.05
N TYR A 56 -16.08 3.07 -1.86
CA TYR A 56 -16.11 1.90 -0.98
C TYR A 56 -17.35 1.89 -0.10
N THR A 57 -17.80 0.69 0.21
CA THR A 57 -18.98 0.48 1.08
C THR A 57 -18.78 1.19 2.43
N PRO A 58 -19.69 2.09 2.82
CA PRO A 58 -19.60 2.79 4.10
C PRO A 58 -19.52 1.82 5.28
N GLY A 59 -18.70 2.17 6.27
CA GLY A 59 -18.46 1.33 7.45
C GLY A 59 -17.47 0.17 7.23
N SER A 60 -17.01 -0.09 6.00
CA SER A 60 -15.99 -1.10 5.74
C SER A 60 -14.59 -0.60 6.15
N LEU A 61 -13.69 -1.55 6.53
CA LEU A 61 -12.28 -1.24 6.77
C LEU A 61 -11.63 -0.60 5.53
N LYS A 62 -12.02 -1.04 4.34
CA LYS A 62 -11.49 -0.48 3.08
C LYS A 62 -11.84 0.99 2.93
N ALA A 63 -13.06 1.40 3.28
CA ALA A 63 -13.47 2.80 3.25
C ALA A 63 -12.70 3.63 4.29
N SER A 64 -12.72 3.22 5.54
CA SER A 64 -12.08 3.96 6.64
C SER A 64 -10.56 4.07 6.48
N LEU A 65 -9.90 2.97 6.10
CA LEU A 65 -8.45 2.96 5.90
C LEU A 65 -8.03 3.72 4.63
N CYS A 66 -8.85 3.74 3.57
CA CYS A 66 -8.54 4.54 2.38
C CYS A 66 -8.62 6.04 2.67
N VAL A 67 -9.64 6.50 3.40
CA VAL A 67 -9.78 7.90 3.78
C VAL A 67 -8.64 8.34 4.71
N ALA A 68 -8.33 7.54 5.74
CA ALA A 68 -7.21 7.82 6.63
C ALA A 68 -5.86 7.77 5.88
N GLY A 69 -5.67 6.77 5.03
CA GLY A 69 -4.47 6.57 4.22
C GLY A 69 -4.22 7.71 3.21
N ASN A 70 -5.28 8.30 2.64
CA ASN A 70 -5.15 9.46 1.76
C ASN A 70 -4.39 10.60 2.45
N ARG A 71 -4.84 10.99 3.64
CA ARG A 71 -4.19 12.05 4.42
C ARG A 71 -2.76 11.67 4.82
N LEU A 72 -2.58 10.46 5.35
CA LEU A 72 -1.27 9.98 5.81
C LEU A 72 -0.25 9.88 4.66
N LEU A 73 -0.67 9.51 3.44
CA LEU A 73 0.22 9.46 2.29
C LEU A 73 0.72 10.85 1.89
N TYR A 74 -0.15 11.86 1.86
CA TYR A 74 0.30 13.24 1.59
C TYR A 74 1.26 13.75 2.65
N GLU A 75 0.96 13.50 3.95
CA GLU A 75 1.84 13.88 5.06
C GLU A 75 3.20 13.17 4.98
N TYR A 76 3.18 11.85 4.70
CA TYR A 76 4.39 11.05 4.56
C TYR A 76 5.23 11.50 3.37
N CYS A 77 4.62 11.65 2.20
CA CYS A 77 5.32 12.07 0.98
C CYS A 77 5.97 13.45 1.14
N ALA A 78 5.27 14.40 1.76
CA ALA A 78 5.82 15.73 2.03
C ALA A 78 7.00 15.68 3.03
N LYS A 79 6.90 14.83 4.07
CA LYS A 79 7.96 14.68 5.08
C LYS A 79 9.24 14.04 4.53
N HIS A 80 9.09 13.10 3.59
CA HIS A 80 10.19 12.27 3.08
C HIS A 80 10.60 12.61 1.64
N ASP A 81 10.17 13.77 1.12
CA ASP A 81 10.48 14.25 -0.24
C ASP A 81 10.09 13.26 -1.35
N VAL A 82 9.05 12.43 -1.12
CA VAL A 82 8.51 11.53 -2.14
C VAL A 82 7.75 12.36 -3.17
N PRO A 83 8.07 12.26 -4.48
CA PRO A 83 7.35 12.97 -5.52
C PRO A 83 5.85 12.64 -5.49
N HIS A 84 5.02 13.67 -5.32
CA HIS A 84 3.56 13.54 -5.30
C HIS A 84 2.90 14.83 -5.76
N ASN A 85 1.65 14.71 -6.24
CA ASN A 85 0.89 15.86 -6.68
C ASN A 85 -0.61 15.65 -6.41
N ARG A 86 -1.27 16.66 -5.84
CA ARG A 86 -2.72 16.69 -5.64
C ARG A 86 -3.40 17.20 -6.92
N LEU A 87 -3.48 16.34 -7.94
CA LEU A 87 -4.00 16.67 -9.27
C LEU A 87 -5.51 16.85 -9.32
N THR A 88 -6.23 16.43 -8.26
CA THR A 88 -7.69 16.32 -8.24
C THR A 88 -8.20 15.19 -9.17
N LYS A 89 -9.51 15.03 -9.29
CA LYS A 89 -10.15 14.08 -10.19
C LYS A 89 -11.56 14.54 -10.51
N ILE A 90 -11.98 14.38 -11.75
CA ILE A 90 -13.38 14.49 -12.15
C ILE A 90 -13.92 13.13 -12.60
N ILE A 91 -15.17 12.86 -12.29
CA ILE A 91 -15.93 11.71 -12.78
C ILE A 91 -17.10 12.29 -13.55
N VAL A 92 -17.16 12.06 -14.84
CA VAL A 92 -18.07 12.77 -15.75
C VAL A 92 -19.33 11.96 -16.06
N ALA A 93 -20.46 12.66 -16.25
CA ALA A 93 -21.65 12.18 -16.89
C ALA A 93 -21.74 12.82 -18.27
N MET A 94 -21.81 12.01 -19.32
CA MET A 94 -21.98 12.45 -20.70
C MET A 94 -23.47 12.44 -21.10
N LEU A 95 -24.26 11.61 -20.43
CA LEU A 95 -25.69 11.42 -20.67
C LEU A 95 -26.50 11.74 -19.40
N THR A 96 -27.75 12.16 -19.57
CA THR A 96 -28.63 12.55 -18.44
C THR A 96 -28.85 11.39 -17.46
N GLU A 97 -28.98 10.17 -17.94
CA GLU A 97 -29.16 8.97 -17.14
C GLU A 97 -27.94 8.63 -16.27
N GLU A 98 -26.75 9.11 -16.63
CA GLU A 98 -25.52 8.89 -15.85
C GLU A 98 -25.41 9.80 -14.63
N VAL A 99 -26.15 10.92 -14.61
CA VAL A 99 -26.13 11.87 -13.47
C VAL A 99 -26.54 11.18 -12.17
N ALA A 100 -27.57 10.32 -12.22
CA ALA A 100 -28.00 9.54 -11.05
C ALA A 100 -26.89 8.60 -10.52
N HIS A 101 -25.92 8.18 -11.36
CA HIS A 101 -24.76 7.42 -10.91
C HIS A 101 -23.78 8.30 -10.13
N LEU A 102 -23.53 9.53 -10.60
CA LEU A 102 -22.68 10.49 -9.88
C LEU A 102 -23.28 10.82 -8.50
N GLU A 103 -24.59 10.99 -8.42
CA GLU A 103 -25.29 11.26 -7.15
C GLU A 103 -25.12 10.12 -6.15
N ARG A 104 -25.16 8.86 -6.61
CA ARG A 104 -24.87 7.69 -5.75
C ARG A 104 -23.44 7.68 -5.24
N ILE A 105 -22.45 8.01 -6.11
CA ILE A 105 -21.04 8.11 -5.69
C ILE A 105 -20.88 9.25 -4.69
N LEU A 106 -21.50 10.41 -4.92
CA LEU A 106 -21.50 11.54 -4.02
C LEU A 106 -22.06 11.17 -2.63
N ALA A 107 -23.22 10.49 -2.60
CA ALA A 107 -23.83 10.05 -1.36
C ALA A 107 -22.93 9.06 -0.59
N THR A 108 -22.38 8.06 -1.29
CA THR A 108 -21.44 7.08 -0.71
C THR A 108 -20.16 7.75 -0.19
N GLY A 109 -19.57 8.64 -0.98
CA GLY A 109 -18.35 9.35 -0.60
C GLY A 109 -18.55 10.25 0.62
N ARG A 110 -19.68 10.97 0.71
CA ARG A 110 -20.04 11.77 1.89
C ARG A 110 -20.20 10.92 3.15
N GLN A 111 -20.82 9.74 3.05
CA GLN A 111 -20.93 8.81 4.17
C GLN A 111 -19.56 8.31 4.63
N ASN A 112 -18.58 8.20 3.72
CA ASN A 112 -17.20 7.85 4.03
C ASN A 112 -16.36 9.04 4.55
N GLY A 113 -16.93 10.27 4.59
CA GLY A 113 -16.22 11.48 5.00
C GLY A 113 -15.32 12.06 3.91
N VAL A 114 -15.56 11.70 2.63
CA VAL A 114 -14.80 12.23 1.48
C VAL A 114 -15.41 13.55 1.02
N GLU A 115 -14.57 14.56 0.84
CA GLU A 115 -14.97 15.83 0.23
C GLU A 115 -15.20 15.64 -1.27
N LEU A 116 -16.41 15.93 -1.72
CA LEU A 116 -16.86 15.78 -3.10
C LEU A 116 -17.84 16.90 -3.45
N GLU A 117 -17.76 17.38 -4.68
CA GLU A 117 -18.63 18.43 -5.20
C GLU A 117 -19.24 17.99 -6.55
N MET A 118 -20.57 18.17 -6.70
CA MET A 118 -21.22 18.07 -8.01
C MET A 118 -21.01 19.37 -8.77
N ILE A 119 -20.39 19.32 -9.94
CA ILE A 119 -20.11 20.48 -10.79
C ILE A 119 -20.86 20.40 -12.12
N THR A 120 -21.11 21.54 -12.74
CA THR A 120 -21.75 21.63 -14.06
C THR A 120 -20.81 21.15 -15.19
N GLY A 121 -21.39 20.80 -16.33
CA GLY A 121 -20.61 20.47 -17.54
C GLY A 121 -19.74 21.64 -18.02
N GLU A 122 -20.16 22.90 -17.77
CA GLU A 122 -19.36 24.09 -18.06
C GLU A 122 -18.11 24.12 -17.18
N ARG A 123 -18.28 23.95 -15.86
CA ARG A 123 -17.14 23.91 -14.92
C ARG A 123 -16.23 22.72 -15.20
N SER A 124 -16.78 21.58 -15.61
CA SER A 124 -15.97 20.42 -16.02
C SER A 124 -15.10 20.74 -17.23
N ARG A 125 -15.60 21.45 -18.23
CA ARG A 125 -14.83 21.87 -19.42
C ARG A 125 -13.75 22.90 -19.13
N GLU A 126 -13.92 23.74 -18.11
CA GLU A 126 -12.85 24.64 -17.66
C GLU A 126 -11.65 23.85 -17.11
N LEU A 127 -11.92 22.72 -16.42
CA LEU A 127 -10.90 21.87 -15.85
C LEU A 127 -10.27 20.95 -16.90
N GLU A 128 -11.10 20.36 -17.77
CA GLU A 128 -10.72 19.38 -18.80
C GLU A 128 -11.40 19.74 -20.13
N PRO A 129 -10.84 20.65 -20.94
CA PRO A 129 -11.48 21.22 -22.13
C PRO A 129 -11.87 20.19 -23.19
N HIS A 130 -11.19 19.06 -23.24
CA HIS A 130 -11.41 18.00 -24.23
C HIS A 130 -12.33 16.88 -23.76
N VAL A 131 -12.82 16.96 -22.53
CA VAL A 131 -13.73 15.94 -21.95
C VAL A 131 -15.16 16.47 -21.99
N PRO A 132 -16.02 15.92 -22.88
CA PRO A 132 -17.44 16.33 -22.91
C PRO A 132 -18.13 15.83 -21.64
N ALA A 133 -18.88 16.72 -21.01
CA ALA A 133 -19.69 16.39 -19.84
C ALA A 133 -20.90 17.31 -19.72
N ILE A 134 -22.03 16.78 -19.25
CA ILE A 134 -23.21 17.56 -18.85
C ILE A 134 -23.19 17.87 -17.34
N ALA A 135 -22.55 17.00 -16.57
CA ALA A 135 -22.25 17.16 -15.15
C ALA A 135 -21.02 16.36 -14.79
N ALA A 136 -20.36 16.69 -13.69
CA ALA A 136 -19.26 15.89 -13.15
C ALA A 136 -19.24 15.91 -11.62
N LEU A 137 -18.61 14.90 -11.03
CA LEU A 137 -18.29 14.85 -9.63
C LEU A 137 -16.80 15.19 -9.46
N PHE A 138 -16.51 16.27 -8.75
CA PHE A 138 -15.15 16.75 -8.49
C PHE A 138 -14.65 16.20 -7.15
N SER A 139 -13.43 15.66 -7.16
CA SER A 139 -12.72 15.16 -5.98
C SER A 139 -11.42 15.93 -5.77
N PRO A 140 -11.36 16.87 -4.82
CA PRO A 140 -10.19 17.72 -4.61
C PRO A 140 -9.00 16.97 -4.01
N ASN A 141 -9.24 15.86 -3.30
CA ASN A 141 -8.24 15.15 -2.53
C ASN A 141 -7.65 13.90 -3.24
N THR A 142 -8.03 13.65 -4.48
CA THR A 142 -7.39 12.62 -5.30
C THR A 142 -6.10 13.18 -5.90
N GLY A 143 -5.05 12.35 -5.97
CA GLY A 143 -3.77 12.75 -6.55
C GLY A 143 -2.95 11.57 -7.00
N VAL A 144 -1.67 11.80 -7.20
CA VAL A 144 -0.69 10.79 -7.61
C VAL A 144 0.57 10.90 -6.75
N LEU A 145 1.30 9.81 -6.63
CA LEU A 145 2.62 9.77 -6.01
C LEU A 145 3.54 8.84 -6.79
N SER A 146 4.84 8.96 -6.61
CA SER A 146 5.79 7.95 -7.08
C SER A 146 5.73 6.74 -6.15
N ALA A 147 5.19 5.61 -6.64
CA ALA A 147 5.13 4.37 -5.86
C ALA A 147 6.54 3.84 -5.53
N HIS A 148 7.50 3.96 -6.45
CA HIS A 148 8.89 3.61 -6.22
C HIS A 148 9.51 4.52 -5.17
N GLY A 149 9.37 5.85 -5.30
CA GLY A 149 9.87 6.80 -4.32
C GLY A 149 9.30 6.58 -2.91
N LEU A 150 8.01 6.21 -2.81
CA LEU A 150 7.40 5.82 -1.54
C LEU A 150 8.09 4.57 -0.95
N MET A 151 8.30 3.54 -1.75
CA MET A 151 8.92 2.30 -1.28
C MET A 151 10.39 2.50 -0.91
N ASP A 152 11.14 3.32 -1.66
CA ASP A 152 12.52 3.69 -1.33
C ASP A 152 12.60 4.43 0.01
N ALA A 153 11.71 5.41 0.24
CA ALA A 153 11.64 6.15 1.49
C ALA A 153 11.32 5.24 2.69
N LEU A 154 10.35 4.34 2.54
CA LEU A 154 9.99 3.37 3.57
C LEU A 154 11.14 2.40 3.90
N LEU A 155 11.86 1.92 2.88
CA LEU A 155 13.03 1.07 3.09
C LEU A 155 14.15 1.82 3.79
N LEU A 156 14.41 3.05 3.38
CA LEU A 156 15.42 3.91 4.01
C LEU A 156 15.09 4.15 5.49
N GLU A 157 13.83 4.47 5.80
CA GLU A 157 13.36 4.67 7.17
C GLU A 157 13.56 3.39 8.02
N ALA A 158 13.11 2.23 7.52
CA ALA A 158 13.30 0.96 8.20
C ALA A 158 14.77 0.66 8.51
N ARG A 159 15.64 0.83 7.50
CA ARG A 159 17.09 0.60 7.66
C ARG A 159 17.76 1.58 8.63
N SER A 160 17.38 2.85 8.59
CA SER A 160 17.94 3.87 9.49
C SER A 160 17.61 3.59 10.96
N THR A 161 16.56 2.79 11.20
CA THR A 161 16.08 2.41 12.53
C THR A 161 16.59 1.01 12.95
N GLY A 162 17.40 0.35 12.13
CA GLY A 162 18.09 -0.91 12.47
C GLY A 162 17.57 -2.16 11.74
N ALA A 163 16.50 -2.06 10.92
CA ALA A 163 16.02 -3.21 10.16
C ALA A 163 17.06 -3.72 9.15
N THR A 164 17.23 -5.04 9.11
CA THR A 164 18.02 -5.71 8.08
C THR A 164 17.12 -6.02 6.88
N PHE A 165 17.52 -5.58 5.69
CA PHE A 165 16.86 -5.96 4.44
C PHE A 165 17.70 -7.02 3.72
N GLN A 166 17.10 -8.19 3.49
CA GLN A 166 17.70 -9.30 2.75
C GLN A 166 16.91 -9.53 1.45
N SER A 167 17.49 -9.14 0.33
CA SER A 167 16.99 -9.46 -1.01
C SER A 167 17.49 -10.83 -1.50
N SER A 168 16.93 -11.31 -2.62
CA SER A 168 17.23 -12.61 -3.19
C SER A 168 17.12 -13.76 -2.18
N ALA A 169 16.13 -13.66 -1.27
CA ALA A 169 15.88 -14.62 -0.19
C ALA A 169 14.44 -15.14 -0.30
N THR A 170 14.28 -16.28 -0.91
CA THR A 170 12.96 -16.93 -1.02
C THR A 170 12.70 -17.79 0.21
N VAL A 171 11.61 -17.53 0.90
CA VAL A 171 11.18 -18.39 2.02
C VAL A 171 10.69 -19.72 1.43
N VAL A 172 11.37 -20.82 1.79
CA VAL A 172 11.10 -22.18 1.33
C VAL A 172 10.61 -23.11 2.45
N GLY A 173 10.70 -22.66 3.71
CA GLY A 173 10.20 -23.38 4.86
C GLY A 173 9.83 -22.43 6.00
N LEU A 174 8.75 -22.74 6.70
CA LEU A 174 8.27 -21.99 7.87
C LEU A 174 7.66 -22.98 8.86
N GLU A 175 8.41 -23.33 9.88
CA GLU A 175 8.02 -24.29 10.91
C GLU A 175 7.74 -23.56 12.22
N LYS A 176 6.55 -23.76 12.78
CA LYS A 176 6.23 -23.27 14.12
C LYS A 176 6.81 -24.21 15.17
N THR A 177 7.64 -23.70 16.05
CA THR A 177 8.14 -24.40 17.22
C THR A 177 7.30 -24.04 18.46
N ASP A 178 7.66 -24.56 19.62
CA ASP A 178 6.97 -24.22 20.89
C ASP A 178 7.09 -22.74 21.28
N ARG A 179 8.12 -22.03 20.80
CA ARG A 179 8.44 -20.67 21.23
C ARG A 179 8.56 -19.64 20.12
N ASP A 180 8.91 -20.08 18.91
CA ASP A 180 9.26 -19.23 17.78
C ASP A 180 8.91 -19.91 16.46
N TYR A 181 9.43 -19.36 15.38
CA TYR A 181 9.33 -19.92 14.03
C TYR A 181 10.74 -20.18 13.50
N ARG A 182 10.98 -21.37 12.95
CA ARG A 182 12.15 -21.67 12.14
C ARG A 182 11.84 -21.30 10.70
N ILE A 183 12.64 -20.41 10.14
CA ILE A 183 12.48 -19.90 8.77
C ILE A 183 13.64 -20.44 7.95
N SER A 184 13.34 -21.11 6.83
CA SER A 184 14.34 -21.53 5.85
C SER A 184 14.21 -20.66 4.61
N ILE A 185 15.30 -20.08 4.18
CA ILE A 185 15.41 -19.23 3.00
C ILE A 185 16.37 -19.83 1.99
N ASP A 186 16.00 -19.76 0.71
CA ASP A 186 16.89 -20.08 -0.42
C ASP A 186 17.48 -18.77 -0.94
N THR A 187 18.81 -18.70 -0.94
CA THR A 187 19.61 -17.56 -1.35
C THR A 187 20.61 -17.97 -2.44
N PRO A 188 21.28 -17.04 -3.14
CA PRO A 188 22.35 -17.40 -4.07
C PRO A 188 23.52 -18.18 -3.41
N GLY A 189 23.64 -18.11 -2.08
CA GLY A 189 24.62 -18.88 -1.29
C GLY A 189 24.15 -20.27 -0.90
N GLY A 190 22.89 -20.64 -1.19
CA GLY A 190 22.25 -21.89 -0.80
C GLY A 190 21.17 -21.71 0.24
N VAL A 191 20.67 -22.80 0.78
CA VAL A 191 19.61 -22.79 1.78
C VAL A 191 20.18 -22.53 3.16
N GLU A 192 19.66 -21.53 3.83
CA GLU A 192 20.00 -21.13 5.20
C GLU A 192 18.76 -21.16 6.08
N SER A 193 18.92 -21.30 7.39
CA SER A 193 17.81 -21.27 8.35
C SER A 193 18.17 -20.47 9.58
N PHE A 194 17.18 -19.77 10.11
CA PHE A 194 17.28 -19.01 11.35
C PHE A 194 15.93 -19.05 12.10
N THR A 195 15.90 -18.52 13.33
CA THR A 195 14.72 -18.49 14.18
C THR A 195 14.21 -17.08 14.39
N SER A 196 12.88 -16.91 14.41
CA SER A 196 12.21 -15.62 14.62
C SER A 196 11.08 -15.76 15.63
N GLU A 197 11.00 -14.89 16.63
CA GLU A 197 9.91 -14.93 17.60
C GLU A 197 8.54 -14.67 16.95
N ARG A 198 8.49 -13.84 15.94
CA ARG A 198 7.28 -13.42 15.22
C ARG A 198 7.52 -13.36 13.72
N VAL A 199 6.49 -13.70 12.97
CA VAL A 199 6.51 -13.60 11.50
C VAL A 199 5.29 -12.82 11.03
N ILE A 200 5.52 -11.86 10.13
CA ILE A 200 4.48 -11.15 9.39
C ILE A 200 4.58 -11.57 7.93
N ASN A 201 3.52 -12.17 7.43
CA ASN A 201 3.40 -12.51 6.02
C ASN A 201 2.81 -11.32 5.24
N ALA A 202 3.64 -10.65 4.45
CA ALA A 202 3.30 -9.57 3.54
C ALA A 202 3.63 -9.94 2.08
N ALA A 203 3.61 -11.22 1.73
CA ALA A 203 4.05 -11.78 0.45
C ALA A 203 3.07 -11.51 -0.73
N GLY A 204 2.12 -10.58 -0.58
CA GLY A 204 1.23 -10.17 -1.66
C GLY A 204 0.41 -11.32 -2.22
N LEU A 205 0.55 -11.61 -3.52
CA LEU A 205 -0.19 -12.69 -4.19
C LEU A 205 0.24 -14.10 -3.77
N GLU A 206 1.37 -14.23 -3.10
CA GLU A 206 1.89 -15.50 -2.60
C GLU A 206 1.64 -15.70 -1.09
N CYS A 207 0.80 -14.85 -0.48
CA CYS A 207 0.58 -14.91 0.96
C CYS A 207 -0.05 -16.22 1.44
N ASP A 208 -0.88 -16.85 0.63
CA ASP A 208 -1.46 -18.19 0.87
C ASP A 208 -0.41 -19.29 0.76
N THR A 209 0.47 -19.24 -0.25
CA THR A 209 1.60 -20.13 -0.42
C THR A 209 2.53 -20.08 0.80
N VAL A 210 2.90 -18.86 1.23
CA VAL A 210 3.75 -18.67 2.43
C VAL A 210 3.04 -19.15 3.69
N ALA A 211 1.74 -18.87 3.84
CA ALA A 211 0.96 -19.37 4.97
C ALA A 211 0.88 -20.89 5.02
N GLY A 212 0.80 -21.54 3.86
CA GLY A 212 0.80 -23.01 3.73
C GLY A 212 2.12 -23.69 4.16
N LEU A 213 3.23 -22.93 4.27
CA LEU A 213 4.50 -23.46 4.79
C LEU A 213 4.48 -23.66 6.31
N VAL A 214 3.52 -23.05 7.04
CA VAL A 214 3.39 -23.25 8.50
C VAL A 214 2.69 -24.56 8.76
N GLY A 215 3.45 -25.65 8.74
CA GLY A 215 3.04 -26.96 9.23
C GLY A 215 1.61 -27.37 8.85
N GLY A 216 1.44 -27.74 7.60
CA GLY A 216 0.23 -28.43 7.18
C GLY A 216 0.18 -29.83 7.77
#